data_505cd90c2e0a007013281bb22781f3c9
#
_entry.id   505cd90c2e0a007013281bb22781f3c9
#
_cell.length_a   1.000
_cell.length_b   1.000
_cell.length_c   1.000
_cell.angle_alpha   90.00
_cell.angle_beta   90.00
_cell.angle_gamma   90.00
#
_symmetry.space_group_name_H-M   'P 1'
#
loop_
_entity.id
_entity.type
_entity.pdbx_description
1 polymer ?
#
loop_
_entity_poly.entity_id
_entity_poly.type
_entity_poly.pdbx_seq_one_letter_code
_entity_poly.pdbx_strand_id
1 'polypeptide(L)'
;MNLQEIKDYCLSKKGVYEDFPFDDETLVLKVGSKMFALTNINEKDLKVNLKCDPIMSQDLRREFNAIKPGYHMNKIHWNTVEIDGSIEDKTVKMLIDISYDLVFKGLKKREREEILK
;
A
#
# COMPACT_ATOMS: atom_id res chain seq x y z
N MET A 1 14.08 -2.92 0.50
CA MET A 1 13.15 -4.06 0.21
C MET A 1 13.01 -4.24 -1.29
N ASN A 2 12.79 -5.45 -1.72
CA ASN A 2 12.47 -5.74 -3.12
C ASN A 2 10.97 -6.07 -3.25
N LEU A 3 10.50 -6.31 -4.47
CA LEU A 3 9.11 -6.61 -4.75
C LEU A 3 8.61 -7.83 -3.97
N GLN A 4 9.39 -8.91 -3.93
CA GLN A 4 9.00 -10.14 -3.24
C GLN A 4 8.84 -9.92 -1.74
N GLU A 5 9.75 -9.17 -1.14
CA GLU A 5 9.69 -8.84 0.29
C GLU A 5 8.46 -8.01 0.64
N ILE A 6 8.13 -7.01 -0.21
CA ILE A 6 6.94 -6.19 -0.02
C ILE A 6 5.68 -7.04 -0.15
N LYS A 7 5.62 -7.86 -1.19
CA LYS A 7 4.50 -8.77 -1.43
C LYS A 7 4.30 -9.72 -0.26
N ASP A 8 5.37 -10.36 0.20
CA ASP A 8 5.31 -11.29 1.33
C ASP A 8 4.84 -10.61 2.61
N TYR A 9 5.34 -9.39 2.86
CA TYR A 9 4.92 -8.65 4.04
C TYR A 9 3.44 -8.30 4.00
N CYS A 10 2.95 -7.84 2.86
CA CYS A 10 1.51 -7.56 2.68
C CYS A 10 0.67 -8.83 2.86
N LEU A 11 1.09 -9.94 2.26
CA LEU A 11 0.36 -11.22 2.31
C LEU A 11 0.38 -11.85 3.72
N SER A 12 1.31 -11.44 4.58
CA SER A 12 1.35 -11.91 5.97
C SER A 12 0.20 -11.36 6.82
N LYS A 13 -0.45 -10.31 6.35
CA LYS A 13 -1.56 -9.68 7.06
C LYS A 13 -2.86 -10.46 6.83
N LYS A 14 -3.71 -10.45 7.85
CA LYS A 14 -4.94 -11.25 7.86
C LYS A 14 -5.90 -10.81 6.74
N GLY A 15 -6.36 -11.79 5.97
CA GLY A 15 -7.37 -11.56 4.92
C GLY A 15 -6.83 -10.97 3.63
N VAL A 16 -5.50 -10.86 3.50
CA VAL A 16 -4.88 -10.26 2.31
C VAL A 16 -4.72 -11.30 1.19
N TYR A 17 -4.98 -10.87 -0.01
CA TYR A 17 -4.77 -11.66 -1.22
C TYR A 17 -4.32 -10.75 -2.37
N GLU A 18 -3.64 -11.34 -3.35
CA GLU A 18 -3.19 -10.62 -4.55
C GLU A 18 -4.21 -10.72 -5.67
N ASP A 19 -4.26 -9.68 -6.49
CA ASP A 19 -5.17 -9.60 -7.63
C ASP A 19 -4.55 -8.71 -8.72
N PHE A 20 -5.02 -8.87 -9.95
CA PHE A 20 -4.69 -8.02 -11.09
C PHE A 20 -5.99 -7.54 -11.74
N PRO A 21 -6.75 -6.64 -11.05
CA PRO A 21 -8.09 -6.27 -11.52
C PRO A 21 -8.09 -5.30 -12.71
N PHE A 22 -6.98 -4.64 -12.99
CA PHE A 22 -6.89 -3.61 -14.03
C PHE A 22 -6.20 -4.09 -15.30
N ASP A 23 -5.09 -4.81 -15.14
CA ASP A 23 -4.25 -5.32 -16.23
C ASP A 23 -3.35 -6.45 -15.68
N ASP A 24 -2.39 -6.93 -16.47
CA ASP A 24 -1.48 -7.99 -16.06
C ASP A 24 -0.16 -7.48 -15.47
N GLU A 25 -0.01 -6.17 -15.32
CA GLU A 25 1.21 -5.53 -14.80
C GLU A 25 1.04 -4.91 -13.42
N THR A 26 -0.19 -4.52 -13.05
CA THR A 26 -0.48 -3.87 -11.78
C THR A 26 -0.93 -4.87 -10.75
N LEU A 27 0.02 -5.26 -9.89
CA LEU A 27 -0.28 -6.11 -8.74
C LEU A 27 -0.99 -5.29 -7.68
N VAL A 28 -2.13 -5.79 -7.24
CA VAL A 28 -2.94 -5.16 -6.19
C VAL A 28 -3.03 -6.10 -5.00
N LEU A 29 -2.75 -5.60 -3.82
CA LEU A 29 -2.97 -6.32 -2.57
C LEU A 29 -4.27 -5.81 -1.97
N LYS A 30 -5.19 -6.74 -1.76
CA LYS A 30 -6.53 -6.45 -1.25
C LYS A 30 -6.74 -7.05 0.13
N VAL A 31 -7.56 -6.38 0.92
CA VAL A 31 -8.12 -6.92 2.16
C VAL A 31 -9.65 -6.80 2.03
N GLY A 32 -10.34 -7.93 2.13
CA GLY A 32 -11.77 -7.94 1.81
C GLY A 32 -12.02 -7.49 0.37
N SER A 33 -12.94 -6.58 0.16
CA SER A 33 -13.30 -6.08 -1.17
C SER A 33 -12.46 -4.87 -1.62
N LYS A 34 -11.51 -4.40 -0.82
CA LYS A 34 -10.79 -3.15 -1.09
C LYS A 34 -9.28 -3.35 -1.20
N MET A 35 -8.66 -2.52 -2.05
CA MET A 35 -7.21 -2.51 -2.22
C MET A 35 -6.53 -1.60 -1.19
N PHE A 36 -5.32 -1.97 -0.74
CA PHE A 36 -4.51 -1.15 0.15
C PHE A 36 -3.07 -0.94 -0.34
N ALA A 37 -2.63 -1.69 -1.34
CA ALA A 37 -1.31 -1.54 -1.92
C ALA A 37 -1.36 -1.89 -3.40
N LEU A 38 -0.67 -1.09 -4.23
CA LEU A 38 -0.56 -1.33 -5.67
C LEU A 38 0.88 -1.11 -6.10
N THR A 39 1.37 -1.95 -7.00
CA THR A 39 2.70 -1.80 -7.58
C THR A 39 2.74 -2.36 -8.99
N ASN A 40 3.47 -1.70 -9.89
CA ASN A 40 3.71 -2.23 -11.23
C ASN A 40 4.88 -3.21 -11.16
N ILE A 41 4.63 -4.48 -11.49
CA ILE A 41 5.64 -5.55 -11.36
C ILE A 41 6.72 -5.50 -12.45
N ASN A 42 6.49 -4.72 -13.52
CA ASN A 42 7.40 -4.62 -14.67
C ASN A 42 8.21 -3.32 -14.68
N GLU A 43 7.96 -2.40 -13.72
CA GLU A 43 8.74 -1.17 -13.62
C GLU A 43 10.15 -1.46 -13.12
N LYS A 44 11.13 -0.83 -13.76
CA LYS A 44 12.54 -0.93 -13.35
C LYS A 44 12.74 -0.37 -11.94
N ASP A 45 12.15 0.80 -11.68
CA ASP A 45 12.24 1.46 -10.39
C ASP A 45 10.99 1.14 -9.57
N LEU A 46 11.15 0.31 -8.57
CA LEU A 46 10.05 -0.18 -7.75
C LEU A 46 9.39 0.97 -6.98
N LYS A 47 8.07 1.06 -7.10
CA LYS A 47 7.24 2.02 -6.38
C LYS A 47 5.99 1.30 -5.86
N VAL A 48 5.52 1.73 -4.70
CA VAL A 48 4.30 1.17 -4.11
C VAL A 48 3.35 2.31 -3.78
N ASN A 49 2.10 2.20 -4.23
CA ASN A 49 1.04 3.12 -3.84
C ASN A 49 0.39 2.62 -2.56
N LEU A 50 0.37 3.47 -1.54
CA LEU A 50 -0.18 3.17 -0.22
C LEU A 50 -1.10 4.29 0.24
N LYS A 51 -2.16 3.91 0.93
CA LYS A 51 -3.13 4.87 1.46
C LYS A 51 -2.64 5.43 2.79
N CYS A 52 -2.91 6.72 3.03
CA CYS A 52 -2.51 7.39 4.26
C CYS A 52 -3.46 8.54 4.57
N ASP A 53 -3.54 8.90 5.84
CA ASP A 53 -4.26 10.10 6.29
C ASP A 53 -3.72 11.35 5.56
N PRO A 54 -4.59 12.28 5.09
CA PRO A 54 -4.14 13.45 4.34
C PRO A 54 -3.13 14.34 5.07
N ILE A 55 -3.29 14.54 6.37
CA ILE A 55 -2.37 15.39 7.15
C ILE A 55 -1.01 14.70 7.28
N MET A 56 -1.00 13.43 7.65
CA MET A 56 0.22 12.63 7.74
C MET A 56 0.91 12.54 6.38
N SER A 57 0.15 12.43 5.29
CA SER A 57 0.70 12.40 3.94
C SER A 57 1.51 13.64 3.61
N GLN A 58 1.02 14.82 3.99
CA GLN A 58 1.75 16.08 3.77
C GLN A 58 3.08 16.09 4.53
N ASP A 59 3.08 15.63 5.77
CA ASP A 59 4.30 15.56 6.57
C ASP A 59 5.32 14.58 5.98
N LEU A 60 4.85 13.42 5.55
CA LEU A 60 5.69 12.40 4.93
C LEU A 60 6.32 12.89 3.62
N ARG A 61 5.54 13.60 2.80
CA ARG A 61 6.04 14.14 1.52
C ARG A 61 7.09 15.23 1.73
N ARG A 62 7.01 15.99 2.83
CA ARG A 62 8.03 16.98 3.20
C ARG A 62 9.29 16.33 3.75
N GLU A 63 9.13 15.26 4.51
CA GLU A 63 10.24 14.57 5.18
C GLU A 63 11.03 13.68 4.21
N PHE A 64 10.32 12.97 3.31
CA PHE A 64 10.94 11.97 2.42
C PHE A 64 10.76 12.35 0.94
N ASN A 65 11.87 12.58 0.24
CA ASN A 65 11.82 12.82 -1.21
C ASN A 65 11.22 11.63 -1.98
N ALA A 66 11.37 10.42 -1.46
CA ALA A 66 10.84 9.20 -2.07
C ALA A 66 9.33 9.04 -1.91
N ILE A 67 8.67 9.90 -1.13
CA ILE A 67 7.21 9.85 -0.95
C ILE A 67 6.58 11.02 -1.69
N LYS A 68 5.71 10.70 -2.66
CA LYS A 68 5.07 11.68 -3.54
C LYS A 68 3.55 11.45 -3.57
N PRO A 69 2.76 12.45 -4.02
CA PRO A 69 1.33 12.23 -4.24
C PRO A 69 1.09 11.04 -5.16
N GLY A 70 0.05 10.26 -4.87
CA GLY A 70 -0.21 9.01 -5.57
C GLY A 70 -0.36 9.17 -7.09
N TYR A 71 0.55 8.56 -7.85
CA TYR A 71 0.52 8.58 -9.30
C TYR A 71 -0.64 7.72 -9.80
N HIS A 72 -1.50 8.30 -10.65
CA HIS A 72 -2.74 7.70 -11.13
C HIS A 72 -3.75 7.35 -10.02
N MET A 73 -3.58 7.95 -8.83
CA MET A 73 -4.45 7.72 -7.67
C MET A 73 -5.04 9.04 -7.19
N ASN A 74 -6.00 8.97 -6.27
CA ASN A 74 -6.46 10.13 -5.53
C ASN A 74 -5.29 10.65 -4.67
N LYS A 75 -4.81 11.86 -4.99
CA LYS A 75 -3.58 12.40 -4.42
C LYS A 75 -3.73 12.91 -2.98
N ILE A 76 -4.98 13.04 -2.51
CA ILE A 76 -5.24 13.42 -1.12
C ILE A 76 -5.05 12.22 -0.18
N HIS A 77 -5.47 11.03 -0.62
CA HIS A 77 -5.51 9.84 0.21
C HIS A 77 -4.40 8.82 -0.09
N TRP A 78 -3.70 8.96 -1.23
CA TRP A 78 -2.70 7.99 -1.67
C TRP A 78 -1.33 8.62 -1.88
N ASN A 79 -0.30 7.90 -1.48
CA ASN A 79 1.09 8.24 -1.74
C ASN A 79 1.73 7.19 -2.64
N THR A 80 2.64 7.64 -3.50
CA THR A 80 3.56 6.77 -4.20
C THR A 80 4.88 6.76 -3.42
N VAL A 81 5.28 5.60 -2.93
CA VAL A 81 6.52 5.41 -2.17
C VAL A 81 7.55 4.76 -3.09
N GLU A 82 8.63 5.48 -3.37
CA GLU A 82 9.74 4.97 -4.17
C GLU A 82 10.62 4.09 -3.28
N ILE A 83 10.83 2.84 -3.69
CA ILE A 83 11.63 1.87 -2.94
C ILE A 83 13.05 1.90 -3.50
N ASP A 84 13.77 2.95 -3.16
CA ASP A 84 15.13 3.23 -3.65
C ASP A 84 16.22 3.09 -2.57
N GLY A 85 15.84 2.60 -1.40
CA GLY A 85 16.74 2.45 -0.26
C GLY A 85 16.89 3.67 0.62
N SER A 86 16.28 4.80 0.24
CA SER A 86 16.36 6.03 1.05
C SER A 86 15.47 5.99 2.31
N ILE A 87 14.46 5.13 2.31
CA ILE A 87 13.57 4.92 3.46
C ILE A 87 13.89 3.55 4.06
N GLU A 88 14.09 3.51 5.38
CA GLU A 88 14.37 2.26 6.07
C GLU A 88 13.23 1.25 5.90
N ASP A 89 13.58 -0.04 5.82
CA ASP A 89 12.60 -1.12 5.64
C ASP A 89 11.51 -1.10 6.71
N LYS A 90 11.88 -0.83 7.97
CA LYS A 90 10.90 -0.75 9.07
C LYS A 90 9.88 0.37 8.85
N THR A 91 10.31 1.49 8.23
CA THR A 91 9.43 2.61 7.91
C THR A 91 8.49 2.25 6.77
N VAL A 92 9.02 1.58 5.73
CA VAL A 92 8.19 1.07 4.63
C VAL A 92 7.12 0.11 5.17
N LYS A 93 7.49 -0.79 6.06
CA LYS A 93 6.54 -1.72 6.70
C LYS A 93 5.48 -0.98 7.52
N MET A 94 5.88 0.07 8.25
CA MET A 94 4.94 0.90 8.99
C MET A 94 3.93 1.57 8.05
N LEU A 95 4.39 2.08 6.90
CA LEU A 95 3.50 2.70 5.91
C LEU A 95 2.52 1.69 5.31
N ILE A 96 2.96 0.46 5.10
CA ILE A 96 2.10 -0.63 4.66
C ILE A 96 1.05 -0.94 5.74
N ASP A 97 1.47 -1.00 7.00
CA ASP A 97 0.57 -1.24 8.14
C ASP A 97 -0.52 -0.17 8.22
N ILE A 98 -0.13 1.10 8.08
CA ILE A 98 -1.06 2.23 8.11
C ILE A 98 -2.09 2.10 6.99
N SER A 99 -1.64 1.79 5.77
CA SER A 99 -2.53 1.63 4.63
C SER A 99 -3.52 0.48 4.85
N TYR A 100 -3.01 -0.66 5.31
CA TYR A 100 -3.86 -1.81 5.64
C TYR A 100 -4.90 -1.46 6.68
N ASP A 101 -4.50 -0.83 7.79
CA ASP A 101 -5.41 -0.48 8.88
C ASP A 101 -6.50 0.49 8.45
N LEU A 102 -6.14 1.50 7.65
CA LEU A 102 -7.13 2.47 7.13
C LEU A 102 -8.16 1.78 6.25
N VAL A 103 -7.70 0.92 5.34
CA VAL A 103 -8.60 0.22 4.41
C VAL A 103 -9.45 -0.80 5.16
N PHE A 104 -8.85 -1.55 6.10
CA PHE A 104 -9.57 -2.52 6.92
C PHE A 104 -10.71 -1.86 7.71
N LYS A 105 -10.43 -0.72 8.35
CA LYS A 105 -11.44 0.04 9.11
C LYS A 105 -12.58 0.54 8.22
N GLY A 106 -12.30 0.79 6.95
CA GLY A 106 -13.29 1.24 5.98
C GLY A 106 -14.13 0.13 5.37
N LEU A 107 -13.84 -1.13 5.65
CA LEU A 107 -14.64 -2.25 5.19
C LEU A 107 -15.98 -2.29 5.92
N LYS A 108 -16.98 -2.92 5.30
CA LYS A 108 -18.24 -3.18 5.97
C LYS A 108 -17.99 -4.08 7.18
N LYS A 109 -18.76 -3.89 8.24
CA LYS A 109 -18.68 -4.69 9.46
C LYS A 109 -18.67 -6.19 9.17
N ARG A 110 -19.53 -6.63 8.25
CA ARG A 110 -19.64 -8.04 7.83
C ARG A 110 -18.31 -8.58 7.28
N GLU A 111 -17.61 -7.80 6.43
CA GLU A 111 -16.31 -8.19 5.90
C GLU A 111 -15.25 -8.27 7.00
N ARG A 112 -15.23 -7.28 7.90
CA ARG A 112 -14.26 -7.28 9.01
C ARG A 112 -14.45 -8.49 9.92
N GLU A 113 -15.68 -8.82 10.26
CA GLU A 113 -15.99 -9.98 11.09
C GLU A 113 -15.57 -11.28 10.42
N GLU A 114 -15.79 -11.40 9.11
CA GLU A 114 -15.41 -12.56 8.35
C GLU A 114 -13.88 -12.77 8.33
N ILE A 115 -13.14 -11.68 8.16
CA ILE A 115 -11.66 -11.70 8.16
C ILE A 115 -11.12 -12.08 9.55
N LEU A 116 -11.76 -11.63 10.62
CA LEU A 116 -11.28 -11.84 11.98
C LEU A 116 -11.67 -13.20 12.59
N LYS A 117 -12.42 -14.01 11.86
CA LYS A 117 -12.80 -15.35 12.32
C LYS A 117 -11.61 -16.25 12.62
#